data_c5a39aea35ba963a4e3d0a2b18de9e2b
#
_entry.id   c5a39aea35ba963a4e3d0a2b18de9e2b
#
_cell.length_a   1.000
_cell.length_b   1.000
_cell.length_c   1.000
_cell.angle_alpha   90.00
_cell.angle_beta   90.00
_cell.angle_gamma   90.00
#
_symmetry.space_group_name_H-M   'P 1'
#
loop_
_entity.id
_entity.type
_entity.pdbx_description
1 polymer ?
#
loop_
_entity_poly.entity_id
_entity_poly.type
_entity_poly.pdbx_seq_one_letter_code
_entity_poly.pdbx_strand_id
1 'polypeptide(L)'
;FWKRIWISIKDFDKYQIFALEGLGKSIKYLLQLMLIFTILITAGFTYQFSIMLQNGIQYFQNEIPDLHFENNLLTIDQQEPIILNELQDISGVVIIDTISDTEEIDKEIETLKTYDNGILILKDKIMIKNAMTNLLGTYQYTDLVQQYSISESFTKQDVLNYLTSINYMNIYAVFF
;
A
#
# COMPACT_ATOMS: atom_id res chain seq x y z
N PHE A 1 30.09 22.36 5.37
CA PHE A 1 29.50 21.07 5.07
C PHE A 1 29.50 20.75 3.56
N TRP A 2 28.86 21.50 2.69
CA TRP A 2 28.83 21.30 1.24
C TRP A 2 30.19 21.25 0.57
N LYS A 3 31.11 22.13 1.01
CA LYS A 3 32.49 22.15 0.51
C LYS A 3 33.24 20.83 0.83
N ARG A 4 32.94 20.18 1.97
CA ARG A 4 33.53 18.89 2.33
C ARG A 4 32.99 17.76 1.47
N ILE A 5 31.67 17.72 1.23
CA ILE A 5 31.06 16.72 0.31
C ILE A 5 31.74 16.82 -1.06
N TRP A 6 31.83 18.04 -1.60
CA TRP A 6 32.46 18.26 -2.90
C TRP A 6 33.93 17.82 -2.97
N ILE A 7 34.71 18.13 -1.91
CA ILE A 7 36.09 17.72 -1.79
C ILE A 7 36.21 16.20 -1.66
N SER A 8 35.35 15.56 -0.88
CA SER A 8 35.35 14.10 -0.70
C SER A 8 35.06 13.33 -2.01
N ILE A 9 34.36 13.94 -2.94
CA ILE A 9 34.05 13.31 -4.26
C ILE A 9 35.22 13.52 -5.25
N LYS A 10 35.91 14.64 -5.19
CA LYS A 10 36.90 15.05 -6.22
C LYS A 10 38.35 14.89 -5.83
N ASP A 11 38.69 14.87 -4.54
CA ASP A 11 40.08 15.02 -4.05
C ASP A 11 40.34 13.98 -2.95
N PHE A 12 40.76 12.80 -3.39
CA PHE A 12 41.05 11.66 -2.50
C PHE A 12 42.27 11.90 -1.60
N ASP A 13 43.22 12.75 -1.99
CA ASP A 13 44.40 13.02 -1.19
C ASP A 13 44.08 13.76 0.12
N LYS A 14 42.95 14.44 0.17
CA LYS A 14 42.46 15.14 1.38
C LYS A 14 41.81 14.23 2.43
N TYR A 15 41.61 12.95 2.13
CA TYR A 15 41.11 12.00 3.14
C TYR A 15 42.03 11.88 4.34
N GLN A 16 43.34 12.01 4.14
CA GLN A 16 44.31 12.03 5.26
C GLN A 16 44.03 13.16 6.24
N ILE A 17 43.66 14.35 5.75
CA ILE A 17 43.33 15.50 6.59
C ILE A 17 42.03 15.23 7.38
N PHE A 18 41.04 14.57 6.76
CA PHE A 18 39.80 14.21 7.44
C PHE A 18 39.99 13.11 8.50
N ALA A 19 40.94 12.20 8.27
CA ALA A 19 41.29 11.15 9.25
C ALA A 19 41.91 11.70 10.53
N LEU A 20 42.60 12.85 10.46
CA LEU A 20 43.18 13.53 11.59
C LEU A 20 42.16 14.38 12.39
N GLU A 21 40.95 14.59 11.84
CA GLU A 21 39.89 15.27 12.56
C GLU A 21 39.31 14.34 13.63
N GLY A 22 39.19 14.80 14.87
CA GLY A 22 38.72 14.00 16.00
C GLY A 22 37.33 13.41 15.77
N LEU A 23 37.07 12.25 16.38
CA LEU A 23 35.82 11.44 16.26
C LEU A 23 34.53 12.27 16.31
N GLY A 24 34.44 13.30 17.14
CA GLY A 24 33.26 14.15 17.28
C GLY A 24 32.88 14.90 15.99
N LYS A 25 33.89 15.37 15.21
CA LYS A 25 33.62 16.03 13.93
C LYS A 25 33.16 15.04 12.86
N SER A 26 33.72 13.84 12.85
CA SER A 26 33.36 12.76 11.94
C SER A 26 31.94 12.28 12.18
N ILE A 27 31.56 12.10 13.45
CA ILE A 27 30.18 11.72 13.83
C ILE A 27 29.18 12.80 13.41
N LYS A 28 29.49 14.07 13.68
CA LYS A 28 28.61 15.18 13.27
C LYS A 28 28.43 15.23 11.75
N TYR A 29 29.50 15.02 10.98
CA TYR A 29 29.41 14.96 9.52
C TYR A 29 28.54 13.79 9.05
N LEU A 30 28.72 12.60 9.63
CA LEU A 30 27.94 11.41 9.34
C LEU A 30 26.44 11.64 9.61
N LEU A 31 26.10 12.21 10.77
CA LEU A 31 24.72 12.52 11.13
C LEU A 31 24.07 13.52 10.15
N GLN A 32 24.81 14.55 9.73
CA GLN A 32 24.31 15.50 8.74
C GLN A 32 24.10 14.86 7.37
N LEU A 33 25.00 13.95 6.97
CA LEU A 33 24.87 13.21 5.72
C LEU A 33 23.67 12.28 5.76
N MET A 34 23.51 11.51 6.85
CA MET A 34 22.35 10.64 7.06
C MET A 34 21.03 11.43 7.01
N LEU A 35 20.99 12.60 7.64
CA LEU A 35 19.80 13.46 7.64
C LEU A 35 19.42 13.89 6.21
N ILE A 36 20.38 14.29 5.40
CA ILE A 36 20.13 14.66 4.00
C ILE A 36 19.62 13.47 3.20
N PHE A 37 20.28 12.31 3.33
CA PHE A 37 19.81 11.09 2.63
C PHE A 37 18.41 10.69 3.08
N THR A 38 18.12 10.77 4.37
CA THR A 38 16.78 10.48 4.89
C THR A 38 15.72 11.39 4.25
N ILE A 39 15.98 12.69 4.18
CA ILE A 39 15.06 13.64 3.54
C ILE A 39 14.83 13.30 2.06
N LEU A 40 15.91 13.03 1.32
CA LEU A 40 15.82 12.71 -0.11
C LEU A 40 15.07 11.40 -0.36
N ILE A 41 15.38 10.36 0.42
CA ILE A 41 14.71 9.05 0.30
C ILE A 41 13.23 9.19 0.68
N THR A 42 12.93 9.88 1.78
CA THR A 42 11.54 10.08 2.23
C THR A 42 10.75 10.86 1.19
N ALA A 43 11.29 11.95 0.65
CA ALA A 43 10.63 12.73 -0.40
C ALA A 43 10.37 11.90 -1.67
N GLY A 44 11.36 11.12 -2.11
CA GLY A 44 11.21 10.21 -3.25
C GLY A 44 10.16 9.14 -3.02
N PHE A 45 10.19 8.50 -1.86
CA PHE A 45 9.22 7.48 -1.49
C PHE A 45 7.79 8.04 -1.41
N THR A 46 7.61 9.19 -0.77
CA THR A 46 6.29 9.85 -0.66
C THR A 46 5.73 10.23 -2.02
N TYR A 47 6.58 10.73 -2.91
CA TYR A 47 6.16 11.07 -4.27
C TYR A 47 5.66 9.82 -5.02
N GLN A 48 6.44 8.73 -5.01
CA GLN A 48 6.06 7.45 -5.64
C GLN A 48 4.78 6.88 -5.03
N PHE A 49 4.69 6.88 -3.71
CA PHE A 49 3.51 6.40 -2.99
C PHE A 49 2.26 7.22 -3.33
N SER A 50 2.38 8.55 -3.42
CA SER A 50 1.26 9.42 -3.83
C SER A 50 0.76 9.10 -5.23
N ILE A 51 1.66 8.86 -6.20
CA ILE A 51 1.27 8.48 -7.56
C ILE A 51 0.56 7.14 -7.54
N MET A 52 1.12 6.14 -6.86
CA MET A 52 0.51 4.81 -6.74
C MET A 52 -0.89 4.91 -6.12
N LEU A 53 -1.04 5.68 -5.06
CA LEU A 53 -2.32 5.86 -4.38
C LEU A 53 -3.34 6.59 -5.26
N GLN A 54 -2.93 7.63 -5.99
CA GLN A 54 -3.81 8.33 -6.94
C GLN A 54 -4.30 7.41 -8.06
N ASN A 55 -3.41 6.61 -8.65
CA ASN A 55 -3.78 5.63 -9.66
C ASN A 55 -4.77 4.61 -9.09
N GLY A 56 -4.52 4.12 -7.86
CA GLY A 56 -5.44 3.21 -7.17
C GLY A 56 -6.81 3.82 -6.90
N ILE A 57 -6.87 5.09 -6.47
CA ILE A 57 -8.13 5.83 -6.26
C ILE A 57 -8.90 5.98 -7.57
N GLN A 58 -8.23 6.39 -8.65
CA GLN A 58 -8.86 6.52 -9.98
C GLN A 58 -9.37 5.17 -10.48
N TYR A 59 -8.58 4.11 -10.33
CA TYR A 59 -9.01 2.76 -10.69
C TYR A 59 -10.24 2.34 -9.89
N PHE A 60 -10.21 2.47 -8.58
CA PHE A 60 -11.33 2.16 -7.70
C PHE A 60 -12.59 2.97 -8.05
N GLN A 61 -12.42 4.25 -8.40
CA GLN A 61 -13.52 5.12 -8.76
C GLN A 61 -14.19 4.70 -10.08
N ASN A 62 -13.40 4.29 -11.07
CA ASN A 62 -13.87 4.05 -12.43
C ASN A 62 -14.31 2.58 -12.66
N GLU A 63 -13.57 1.64 -12.09
CA GLU A 63 -13.75 0.21 -12.40
C GLU A 63 -14.59 -0.55 -11.36
N ILE A 64 -14.64 -0.06 -10.12
CA ILE A 64 -15.48 -0.70 -9.10
C ILE A 64 -16.86 -0.04 -9.10
N PRO A 65 -17.96 -0.81 -9.23
CA PRO A 65 -19.32 -0.30 -9.10
C PRO A 65 -19.61 0.26 -7.71
N ASP A 66 -20.80 0.80 -7.50
CA ASP A 66 -21.22 1.26 -6.19
C ASP A 66 -21.24 0.10 -5.20
N LEU A 67 -20.68 0.35 -4.03
CA LEU A 67 -20.62 -0.63 -2.96
C LEU A 67 -21.27 -0.07 -1.69
N HIS A 68 -21.87 -0.97 -0.94
CA HIS A 68 -22.45 -0.72 0.36
C HIS A 68 -22.01 -1.80 1.35
N PHE A 69 -21.55 -1.38 2.48
CA PHE A 69 -21.23 -2.25 3.60
C PHE A 69 -22.22 -1.93 4.74
N GLU A 70 -22.98 -2.91 5.17
CA GLU A 70 -23.94 -2.76 6.26
C GLU A 70 -24.19 -4.12 6.92
N ASN A 71 -24.37 -4.14 8.24
CA ASN A 71 -24.62 -5.36 9.01
C ASN A 71 -23.56 -6.47 8.78
N ASN A 72 -22.30 -6.10 8.63
CA ASN A 72 -21.17 -6.99 8.32
C ASN A 72 -21.30 -7.72 6.96
N LEU A 73 -22.05 -7.17 6.04
CA LEU A 73 -22.18 -7.68 4.68
C LEU A 73 -21.77 -6.61 3.68
N LEU A 74 -20.93 -7.00 2.74
CA LEU A 74 -20.56 -6.19 1.59
C LEU A 74 -21.49 -6.53 0.42
N THR A 75 -22.08 -5.52 -0.20
CA THR A 75 -22.84 -5.63 -1.43
C THR A 75 -22.28 -4.69 -2.48
N ILE A 76 -22.13 -5.17 -3.69
CA ILE A 76 -21.68 -4.39 -4.85
C ILE A 76 -22.73 -4.50 -5.93
N ASP A 77 -23.05 -3.39 -6.59
CA ASP A 77 -24.02 -3.37 -7.70
C ASP A 77 -23.37 -3.96 -8.96
N GLN A 78 -23.34 -5.28 -9.03
CA GLN A 78 -22.72 -6.06 -10.11
C GLN A 78 -23.65 -7.18 -10.54
N GLN A 79 -23.53 -7.63 -11.79
CA GLN A 79 -24.27 -8.78 -12.34
C GLN A 79 -23.40 -10.03 -12.45
N GLU A 80 -22.09 -9.87 -12.51
CA GLU A 80 -21.10 -10.93 -12.63
C GLU A 80 -19.90 -10.62 -11.71
N PRO A 81 -19.12 -11.63 -11.28
CA PRO A 81 -17.90 -11.41 -10.52
C PRO A 81 -16.91 -10.50 -11.26
N ILE A 82 -16.29 -9.59 -10.55
CA ILE A 82 -15.28 -8.68 -11.11
C ILE A 82 -13.92 -9.32 -10.89
N ILE A 83 -13.18 -9.59 -11.97
CA ILE A 83 -11.85 -10.16 -11.93
C ILE A 83 -10.85 -9.11 -12.40
N LEU A 84 -10.01 -8.65 -11.50
CA LEU A 84 -8.97 -7.67 -11.76
C LEU A 84 -7.63 -8.42 -11.87
N ASN A 85 -7.30 -8.76 -13.11
CA ASN A 85 -6.00 -9.30 -13.46
C ASN A 85 -5.09 -8.13 -13.82
N GLU A 86 -3.87 -8.06 -13.28
CA GLU A 86 -2.90 -7.02 -13.59
C GLU A 86 -3.24 -5.62 -13.00
N LEU A 87 -3.29 -5.52 -11.70
CA LEU A 87 -3.03 -4.22 -11.08
C LEU A 87 -1.59 -3.85 -11.44
N GLN A 88 -1.39 -2.75 -12.18
CA GLN A 88 -0.08 -2.26 -12.59
C GLN A 88 0.92 -2.44 -11.45
N ASP A 89 1.99 -3.21 -11.70
CA ASP A 89 3.07 -3.51 -10.75
C ASP A 89 2.79 -4.53 -9.62
N ILE A 90 1.62 -5.18 -9.55
CA ILE A 90 1.35 -6.24 -8.57
C ILE A 90 1.05 -7.54 -9.32
N SER A 91 1.97 -8.52 -9.22
CA SER A 91 1.73 -9.88 -9.72
C SER A 91 0.69 -10.56 -8.82
N GLY A 92 -0.58 -10.49 -9.21
CA GLY A 92 -1.66 -11.06 -8.41
C GLY A 92 -3.03 -10.84 -9.05
N VAL A 93 -4.06 -11.43 -8.44
CA VAL A 93 -5.47 -11.30 -8.84
C VAL A 93 -6.31 -10.74 -7.71
N VAL A 94 -7.25 -9.86 -8.01
CA VAL A 94 -8.33 -9.49 -7.10
C VAL A 94 -9.64 -9.91 -7.73
N ILE A 95 -10.37 -10.77 -7.03
CA ILE A 95 -11.70 -11.24 -7.43
C ILE A 95 -12.70 -10.65 -6.44
N ILE A 96 -13.74 -10.02 -6.96
CA ILE A 96 -14.81 -9.45 -6.14
C ILE A 96 -16.11 -10.12 -6.55
N ASP A 97 -16.71 -10.87 -5.62
CA ASP A 97 -17.97 -11.56 -5.82
C ASP A 97 -18.85 -11.48 -4.56
N THR A 98 -19.88 -10.69 -4.65
CA THR A 98 -20.87 -10.53 -3.57
C THR A 98 -22.22 -11.16 -3.89
N ILE A 99 -22.32 -11.86 -5.04
CA ILE A 99 -23.59 -12.38 -5.58
C ILE A 99 -23.66 -13.89 -5.70
N SER A 100 -22.52 -14.55 -5.93
CA SER A 100 -22.48 -15.99 -6.23
C SER A 100 -22.88 -16.87 -5.05
N ASP A 101 -23.38 -18.03 -5.36
CA ASP A 101 -23.66 -19.08 -4.39
C ASP A 101 -22.38 -19.88 -4.03
N THR A 102 -22.54 -20.87 -3.14
CA THR A 102 -21.41 -21.64 -2.61
C THR A 102 -20.64 -22.42 -3.70
N GLU A 103 -21.33 -22.92 -4.73
CA GLU A 103 -20.69 -23.73 -5.77
C GLU A 103 -19.83 -22.86 -6.70
N GLU A 104 -20.28 -21.65 -7.00
CA GLU A 104 -19.56 -20.67 -7.83
C GLU A 104 -18.34 -20.11 -7.05
N ILE A 105 -18.50 -19.80 -5.77
CA ILE A 105 -17.41 -19.37 -4.89
C ILE A 105 -16.29 -20.42 -4.82
N ASP A 106 -16.59 -21.71 -4.83
CA ASP A 106 -15.58 -22.76 -4.84
C ASP A 106 -14.71 -22.70 -6.11
N LYS A 107 -15.28 -22.37 -7.27
CA LYS A 107 -14.51 -22.15 -8.51
C LYS A 107 -13.58 -20.94 -8.41
N GLU A 108 -14.04 -19.87 -7.78
CA GLU A 108 -13.22 -18.67 -7.58
C GLU A 108 -12.07 -18.92 -6.60
N ILE A 109 -12.30 -19.71 -5.55
CA ILE A 109 -11.26 -20.17 -4.64
C ILE A 109 -10.20 -21.01 -5.39
N GLU A 110 -10.63 -21.92 -6.28
CA GLU A 110 -9.71 -22.68 -7.13
C GLU A 110 -8.94 -21.75 -8.08
N THR A 111 -9.60 -20.77 -8.67
CA THR A 111 -8.94 -19.74 -9.50
C THR A 111 -7.91 -18.97 -8.69
N LEU A 112 -8.26 -18.50 -7.49
CA LEU A 112 -7.36 -17.80 -6.59
C LEU A 112 -6.11 -18.63 -6.25
N LYS A 113 -6.26 -19.95 -6.08
CA LYS A 113 -5.14 -20.87 -5.80
C LYS A 113 -4.14 -20.97 -6.93
N THR A 114 -4.51 -20.65 -8.16
CA THR A 114 -3.59 -20.70 -9.32
C THR A 114 -2.60 -19.53 -9.35
N TYR A 115 -2.91 -18.43 -8.66
CA TYR A 115 -2.04 -17.26 -8.57
C TYR A 115 -1.12 -17.34 -7.34
N ASP A 116 0.04 -16.72 -7.43
CA ASP A 116 0.96 -16.62 -6.29
C ASP A 116 0.41 -15.72 -5.18
N ASN A 117 -0.12 -14.56 -5.57
CA ASN A 117 -0.81 -13.63 -4.68
C ASN A 117 -2.23 -13.38 -5.17
N GLY A 118 -3.16 -13.20 -4.25
CA GLY A 118 -4.51 -12.83 -4.65
C GLY A 118 -5.41 -12.51 -3.49
N ILE A 119 -6.49 -11.81 -3.81
CA ILE A 119 -7.53 -11.42 -2.87
C ILE A 119 -8.88 -11.81 -3.47
N LEU A 120 -9.69 -12.52 -2.70
CA LEU A 120 -11.08 -12.81 -3.02
C LEU A 120 -11.96 -12.08 -1.99
N ILE A 121 -12.76 -11.16 -2.47
CA ILE A 121 -13.67 -10.32 -1.67
C ILE A 121 -15.07 -10.88 -1.88
N LEU A 122 -15.63 -11.44 -0.83
CA LEU A 122 -16.96 -12.04 -0.80
C LEU A 122 -17.94 -11.16 -0.01
N LYS A 123 -19.18 -11.56 0.02
CA LYS A 123 -20.24 -10.85 0.72
C LYS A 123 -20.02 -10.73 2.23
N ASP A 124 -19.44 -11.74 2.88
CA ASP A 124 -19.32 -11.87 4.33
C ASP A 124 -17.86 -11.94 4.82
N LYS A 125 -16.89 -12.09 3.91
CA LYS A 125 -15.49 -12.34 4.24
C LYS A 125 -14.53 -11.93 3.12
N ILE A 126 -13.26 -11.81 3.48
CA ILE A 126 -12.14 -11.67 2.54
C ILE A 126 -11.23 -12.87 2.67
N MET A 127 -10.77 -13.39 1.55
CA MET A 127 -9.75 -14.43 1.49
C MET A 127 -8.49 -13.87 0.83
N ILE A 128 -7.34 -14.08 1.45
CA ILE A 128 -6.05 -13.55 0.98
C ILE A 128 -5.08 -14.70 0.80
N LYS A 129 -4.53 -14.83 -0.40
CA LYS A 129 -3.43 -15.73 -0.70
C LYS A 129 -2.12 -14.95 -0.77
N ASN A 130 -1.10 -15.44 -0.10
CA ASN A 130 0.22 -14.83 -0.04
C ASN A 130 1.27 -15.80 -0.58
N ALA A 131 2.07 -15.37 -1.56
CA ALA A 131 3.14 -16.14 -2.19
C ALA A 131 4.19 -16.66 -1.21
N MET A 132 4.54 -15.86 -0.18
CA MET A 132 5.61 -16.21 0.76
C MET A 132 5.24 -17.40 1.65
N THR A 133 3.98 -17.49 2.07
CA THR A 133 3.50 -18.53 2.98
C THR A 133 2.75 -19.64 2.27
N ASN A 134 2.32 -19.41 1.04
CA ASN A 134 1.40 -20.24 0.28
C ASN A 134 0.10 -20.59 1.04
N LEU A 135 -0.25 -19.79 2.05
CA LEU A 135 -1.43 -19.96 2.88
C LEU A 135 -2.57 -19.08 2.34
N LEU A 136 -3.77 -19.62 2.45
CA LEU A 136 -5.01 -18.92 2.21
C LEU A 136 -5.60 -18.50 3.57
N GLY A 137 -5.51 -17.22 3.88
CA GLY A 137 -6.12 -16.63 5.08
C GLY A 137 -7.58 -16.25 4.80
N THR A 138 -8.47 -16.54 5.72
CA THR A 138 -9.88 -16.11 5.65
C THR A 138 -10.18 -15.18 6.81
N TYR A 139 -10.77 -14.03 6.51
CA TYR A 139 -11.09 -12.97 7.48
C TYR A 139 -12.57 -12.63 7.36
N GLN A 140 -13.34 -12.93 8.41
CA GLN A 140 -14.77 -12.56 8.47
C GLN A 140 -14.91 -11.05 8.74
N TYR A 141 -15.86 -10.40 8.10
CA TYR A 141 -16.08 -8.98 8.35
C TYR A 141 -16.52 -8.70 9.79
N THR A 142 -17.26 -9.59 10.42
CA THR A 142 -17.63 -9.51 11.84
C THR A 142 -16.40 -9.35 12.75
N ASP A 143 -15.35 -10.13 12.49
CA ASP A 143 -14.13 -10.11 13.28
C ASP A 143 -13.32 -8.84 13.01
N LEU A 144 -13.26 -8.42 11.73
CA LEU A 144 -12.56 -7.20 11.34
C LEU A 144 -13.20 -5.95 11.93
N VAL A 145 -14.53 -5.85 11.90
CA VAL A 145 -15.28 -4.72 12.47
C VAL A 145 -15.03 -4.61 13.97
N GLN A 146 -15.07 -5.73 14.71
CA GLN A 146 -14.78 -5.74 16.13
C GLN A 146 -13.32 -5.40 16.46
N GLN A 147 -12.38 -5.99 15.75
CA GLN A 147 -10.95 -5.84 16.04
C GLN A 147 -10.43 -4.45 15.72
N TYR A 148 -10.89 -3.85 14.63
CA TYR A 148 -10.35 -2.58 14.12
C TYR A 148 -11.30 -1.39 14.32
N SER A 149 -12.44 -1.59 14.98
CA SER A 149 -13.45 -0.53 15.21
C SER A 149 -13.87 0.15 13.89
N ILE A 150 -14.03 -0.63 12.84
CA ILE A 150 -14.48 -0.14 11.54
C ILE A 150 -15.94 0.29 11.68
N SER A 151 -16.36 1.29 10.92
CA SER A 151 -17.77 1.71 10.88
C SER A 151 -18.68 0.53 10.48
N GLU A 152 -19.79 0.38 11.17
CA GLU A 152 -20.79 -0.67 10.88
C GLU A 152 -21.48 -0.49 9.52
N SER A 153 -21.35 0.71 8.96
CA SER A 153 -21.83 1.00 7.60
C SER A 153 -20.91 1.99 6.91
N PHE A 154 -20.64 1.76 5.62
CA PHE A 154 -19.94 2.69 4.74
C PHE A 154 -20.29 2.43 3.28
N THR A 155 -20.06 3.45 2.46
CA THR A 155 -20.30 3.44 1.02
C THR A 155 -18.98 3.57 0.25
N LYS A 156 -19.05 3.38 -1.08
CA LYS A 156 -17.92 3.67 -1.98
C LYS A 156 -17.35 5.07 -1.77
N GLN A 157 -18.22 6.07 -1.57
CA GLN A 157 -17.81 7.45 -1.38
C GLN A 157 -17.02 7.64 -0.06
N ASP A 158 -17.40 6.94 1.00
CA ASP A 158 -16.68 6.98 2.27
C ASP A 158 -15.27 6.41 2.13
N VAL A 159 -15.13 5.30 1.39
CA VAL A 159 -13.82 4.70 1.07
C VAL A 159 -12.97 5.68 0.25
N LEU A 160 -13.54 6.30 -0.79
CA LEU A 160 -12.83 7.29 -1.62
C LEU A 160 -12.37 8.50 -0.80
N ASN A 161 -13.23 9.02 0.08
CA ASN A 161 -12.90 10.14 0.97
C ASN A 161 -11.74 9.78 1.91
N TYR A 162 -11.77 8.56 2.46
CA TYR A 162 -10.71 8.06 3.34
C TYR A 162 -9.38 7.91 2.60
N LEU A 163 -9.36 7.26 1.44
CA LEU A 163 -8.16 7.10 0.61
C LEU A 163 -7.57 8.45 0.17
N THR A 164 -8.44 9.40 -0.20
CA THR A 164 -8.03 10.75 -0.56
C THR A 164 -7.42 11.48 0.64
N SER A 165 -7.97 11.31 1.84
CA SER A 165 -7.42 11.91 3.06
C SER A 165 -6.02 11.38 3.39
N ILE A 166 -5.78 10.08 3.21
CA ILE A 166 -4.45 9.48 3.38
C ILE A 166 -3.44 10.09 2.40
N ASN A 167 -3.83 10.30 1.15
CA ASN A 167 -2.95 10.91 0.15
C ASN A 167 -2.54 12.34 0.55
N TYR A 168 -3.46 13.16 1.03
CA TYR A 168 -3.13 14.48 1.55
C TYR A 168 -2.23 14.43 2.79
N MET A 169 -2.51 13.54 3.75
CA MET A 169 -1.68 13.38 4.95
C MET A 169 -0.23 13.00 4.61
N ASN A 170 -0.02 12.11 3.64
CA ASN A 170 1.33 11.75 3.19
C ASN A 170 2.10 12.94 2.60
N ILE A 171 1.45 13.78 1.81
CA ILE A 171 2.05 14.99 1.24
C ILE A 171 2.45 15.96 2.36
N TYR A 172 1.56 16.19 3.33
CA TYR A 172 1.87 17.07 4.47
C TYR A 172 2.99 16.55 5.37
N ALA A 173 3.05 15.24 5.63
CA ALA A 173 4.08 14.62 6.48
C ALA A 173 5.51 14.80 5.94
N VAL A 174 5.69 15.15 4.66
CA VAL A 174 7.01 15.40 4.05
C VAL A 174 7.39 16.87 4.08
N PHE A 175 6.42 17.79 4.13
CA PHE A 175 6.67 19.23 4.05
C PHE A 175 6.65 19.93 5.42
N PHE A 176 6.22 19.27 6.48
CA PHE A 176 6.18 19.78 7.85
C PHE A 176 6.77 18.78 8.86
#